data_7388129087c19728bd10914952877105
#
_entry.id   7388129087c19728bd10914952877105
#
_cell.length_a   1.000
_cell.length_b   1.000
_cell.length_c   1.000
_cell.angle_alpha   90.00
_cell.angle_beta   90.00
_cell.angle_gamma   90.00
#
_symmetry.space_group_name_H-M   'P 1'
#
loop_
_entity.id
_entity.type
_entity.pdbx_description
1 polymer ?
#
loop_
_entity_poly.entity_id
_entity_poly.type
_entity_poly.pdbx_seq_one_letter_code
_entity_poly.pdbx_strand_id
1 'polypeptide(L)'
;MIKQLIAEFRKQNGRHPAIFDHYEEDQNCLWHCLHMARTQNLCHAPEYLRPGKSEACAARSFFRDTRETLHAIVFEQFANSPEHREILLFNDNLACAFYTDHYNVFVTVRGW
;
A
#
# COMPACT_ATOMS: atom_id res chain seq x y z
N MET A 1 11.28 -2.57 -0.65
CA MET A 1 10.57 -3.79 -0.27
C MET A 1 9.13 -3.79 -0.78
N ILE A 2 8.29 -2.88 -0.33
CA ILE A 2 6.90 -2.85 -0.79
C ILE A 2 6.79 -2.50 -2.29
N LYS A 3 7.60 -1.61 -2.80
CA LYS A 3 7.58 -1.22 -4.21
C LYS A 3 7.92 -2.39 -5.13
N GLN A 4 8.89 -3.19 -4.77
CA GLN A 4 9.28 -4.37 -5.54
C GLN A 4 8.15 -5.41 -5.59
N LEU A 5 7.44 -5.59 -4.47
CA LEU A 5 6.31 -6.52 -4.41
C LEU A 5 5.16 -6.06 -5.31
N ILE A 6 4.84 -4.77 -5.28
CA ILE A 6 3.80 -4.22 -6.15
C ILE A 6 4.22 -4.30 -7.62
N ALA A 7 5.48 -3.99 -7.93
CA ALA A 7 6.01 -4.11 -9.28
C ALA A 7 5.89 -5.55 -9.80
N GLU A 8 6.22 -6.52 -8.96
CA GLU A 8 6.08 -7.94 -9.31
C GLU A 8 4.63 -8.33 -9.52
N PHE A 9 3.72 -7.84 -8.68
CA PHE A 9 2.29 -8.08 -8.83
C PHE A 9 1.76 -7.55 -10.16
N ARG A 10 2.18 -6.33 -10.54
CA ARG A 10 1.81 -5.74 -11.83
C ARG A 10 2.33 -6.59 -12.99
N LYS A 11 3.58 -7.03 -12.92
CA LYS A 11 4.20 -7.86 -13.95
C LYS A 11 3.45 -9.18 -14.12
N GLN A 12 3.12 -9.84 -13.02
CA GLN A 12 2.36 -11.10 -13.06
C GLN A 12 0.97 -10.94 -13.65
N ASN A 13 0.40 -9.74 -13.59
CA ASN A 13 -0.91 -9.44 -14.16
C ASN A 13 -0.82 -8.74 -15.51
N GLY A 14 0.32 -8.79 -16.19
CA GLY A 14 0.49 -8.28 -17.54
C GLY A 14 0.44 -6.77 -17.66
N ARG A 15 0.66 -6.03 -16.56
CA ARG A 15 0.65 -4.57 -16.57
C ARG A 15 2.05 -4.01 -16.74
N HIS A 16 2.16 -2.89 -17.45
CA HIS A 16 3.43 -2.18 -17.57
C HIS A 16 3.85 -1.62 -16.20
N PRO A 17 5.14 -1.33 -15.99
CA PRO A 17 5.62 -0.78 -14.74
C PRO A 17 4.96 0.54 -14.39
N ALA A 18 4.69 0.76 -13.11
CA ALA A 18 4.22 2.05 -12.61
C ALA A 18 5.41 2.98 -12.37
N ILE A 19 5.12 4.26 -12.30
CA ILE A 19 6.09 5.27 -11.87
C ILE A 19 6.01 5.35 -10.36
N PHE A 20 7.11 4.98 -9.69
CA PHE A 20 7.22 4.97 -8.22
C PHE A 20 8.07 6.12 -7.67
N ASP A 21 8.47 7.05 -8.51
CA ASP A 21 9.39 8.11 -8.15
C ASP A 21 8.66 9.32 -7.56
N HIS A 22 7.99 9.10 -6.43
CA HIS A 22 7.14 10.09 -5.77
C HIS A 22 7.48 10.18 -4.28
N TYR A 23 8.67 10.69 -3.98
CA TYR A 23 9.19 10.70 -2.61
C TYR A 23 8.25 11.38 -1.60
N GLU A 24 7.74 12.56 -1.95
CA GLU A 24 6.86 13.30 -1.03
C GLU A 24 5.57 12.54 -0.74
N GLU A 25 4.97 11.94 -1.77
CA GLU A 25 3.75 11.17 -1.59
C GLU A 25 4.01 9.86 -0.86
N ASP A 26 5.19 9.26 -1.04
CA ASP A 26 5.63 8.11 -0.23
C ASP A 26 5.67 8.48 1.25
N GLN A 27 6.18 9.68 1.59
CA GLN A 27 6.21 10.17 2.96
C GLN A 27 4.79 10.39 3.50
N ASN A 28 3.90 10.90 2.68
CA ASN A 28 2.49 11.06 3.08
C ASN A 28 1.84 9.72 3.37
N CYS A 29 2.16 8.70 2.57
CA CYS A 29 1.71 7.34 2.83
C CYS A 29 2.25 6.81 4.15
N LEU A 30 3.51 7.09 4.46
CA LEU A 30 4.11 6.69 5.74
C LEU A 30 3.43 7.40 6.92
N TRP A 31 3.15 8.70 6.80
CA TRP A 31 2.41 9.42 7.82
C TRP A 31 1.05 8.78 8.10
N HIS A 32 0.37 8.33 7.06
CA HIS A 32 -0.92 7.66 7.22
C HIS A 32 -0.76 6.29 7.89
N CYS A 33 0.28 5.53 7.55
CA CYS A 33 0.58 4.28 8.24
C CYS A 33 0.82 4.51 9.74
N LEU A 34 1.58 5.55 10.07
CA LEU A 34 1.82 5.93 11.47
C LEU A 34 0.52 6.29 12.19
N HIS A 35 -0.36 7.01 11.52
CA HIS A 35 -1.68 7.35 12.06
C HIS A 35 -2.49 6.09 12.38
N MET A 36 -2.56 5.15 11.42
CA MET A 36 -3.26 3.90 11.62
C MET A 36 -2.67 3.09 12.76
N ALA A 37 -1.34 3.04 12.86
CA ALA A 37 -0.65 2.33 13.94
C ALA A 37 -0.92 2.96 15.30
N ARG A 38 -0.87 4.29 15.36
CA ARG A 38 -1.10 5.03 16.61
C ARG A 38 -2.53 4.86 17.12
N THR A 39 -3.50 4.86 16.23
CA THR A 39 -4.91 4.74 16.60
C THR A 39 -5.39 3.29 16.62
N GLN A 40 -4.58 2.35 16.13
CA GLN A 40 -4.96 0.94 15.93
C GLN A 40 -6.25 0.82 15.13
N ASN A 41 -6.40 1.66 14.11
CA ASN A 41 -7.60 1.73 13.30
C ASN A 41 -7.24 1.74 11.81
N LEU A 42 -7.79 0.80 11.07
CA LEU A 42 -7.66 0.75 9.61
C LEU A 42 -8.67 1.74 9.02
N CYS A 43 -8.18 2.78 8.36
CA CYS A 43 -9.01 3.83 7.79
C CYS A 43 -8.32 4.49 6.61
N HIS A 44 -9.10 5.16 5.77
CA HIS A 44 -8.56 6.02 4.73
C HIS A 44 -8.16 7.38 5.31
N ALA A 45 -7.14 7.98 4.71
CA ALA A 45 -6.85 9.39 4.93
C ALA A 45 -8.00 10.23 4.35
N PRO A 46 -8.34 11.37 4.97
CA PRO A 46 -9.32 12.28 4.38
C PRO A 46 -8.92 12.69 2.97
N GLU A 47 -9.90 12.89 2.10
CA GLU A 47 -9.63 13.19 0.70
C GLU A 47 -8.83 14.47 0.51
N TYR A 48 -9.00 15.47 1.39
CA TYR A 48 -8.24 16.71 1.29
C TYR A 48 -6.74 16.52 1.52
N LEU A 49 -6.31 15.39 2.11
CA LEU A 49 -4.90 15.04 2.28
C LEU A 49 -4.35 14.21 1.11
N ARG A 50 -5.20 13.79 0.19
CA ARG A 50 -4.81 13.01 -0.98
C ARG A 50 -5.62 13.41 -2.22
N PRO A 51 -5.70 14.70 -2.53
CA PRO A 51 -6.60 15.17 -3.60
C PRO A 51 -6.28 14.52 -4.94
N GLY A 52 -7.30 13.97 -5.59
CA GLY A 52 -7.17 13.33 -6.89
C GLY A 52 -6.46 11.98 -6.87
N LYS A 53 -6.24 11.38 -5.70
CA LYS A 53 -5.55 10.09 -5.58
C LYS A 53 -6.46 9.04 -4.95
N SER A 54 -6.44 7.84 -5.53
CA SER A 54 -7.05 6.66 -4.91
C SER A 54 -6.13 6.14 -3.81
N GLU A 55 -6.71 5.44 -2.84
CA GLU A 55 -5.92 4.93 -1.71
C GLU A 55 -6.33 3.50 -1.37
N ALA A 56 -5.34 2.65 -1.16
CA ALA A 56 -5.51 1.31 -0.62
C ALA A 56 -4.76 1.21 0.69
N CYS A 57 -5.46 0.79 1.74
CA CYS A 57 -4.88 0.62 3.06
C CYS A 57 -5.06 -0.82 3.55
N ALA A 58 -4.08 -1.32 4.27
CA ALA A 58 -4.16 -2.63 4.89
C ALA A 58 -3.45 -2.64 6.24
N ALA A 59 -3.95 -3.47 7.13
CA ALA A 59 -3.30 -3.81 8.39
C ALA A 59 -3.36 -5.33 8.54
N ARG A 60 -2.26 -5.93 8.91
CA ARG A 60 -2.19 -7.38 9.04
C ARG A 60 -1.22 -7.76 10.16
N SER A 61 -1.60 -8.74 10.97
CA SER A 61 -0.71 -9.28 11.99
C SER A 61 0.53 -9.90 11.34
N PHE A 62 1.66 -9.82 12.03
CA PHE A 62 2.88 -10.41 11.54
C PHE A 62 2.69 -11.89 11.21
N PHE A 63 3.23 -12.27 10.05
CA PHE A 63 3.32 -13.65 9.62
C PHE A 63 4.80 -13.94 9.31
N ARG A 64 5.48 -14.60 10.22
CA ARG A 64 6.92 -14.92 10.18
C ARG A 64 7.81 -13.68 10.24
N ASP A 65 7.85 -12.88 9.17
CA ASP A 65 8.66 -11.67 9.12
C ASP A 65 7.93 -10.57 8.33
N THR A 66 8.54 -9.39 8.28
CA THR A 66 7.96 -8.23 7.59
C THR A 66 7.77 -8.49 6.11
N ARG A 67 8.76 -9.08 5.43
CA ARG A 67 8.69 -9.32 3.99
C ARG A 67 7.56 -10.28 3.64
N GLU A 68 7.43 -11.37 4.36
CA GLU A 68 6.37 -12.35 4.12
C GLU A 68 4.99 -11.76 4.41
N THR A 69 4.89 -10.94 5.46
CA THR A 69 3.63 -10.24 5.78
C THR A 69 3.26 -9.27 4.67
N LEU A 70 4.21 -8.48 4.16
CA LEU A 70 3.99 -7.57 3.04
C LEU A 70 3.59 -8.34 1.77
N HIS A 71 4.23 -9.47 1.52
CA HIS A 71 3.88 -10.33 0.40
C HIS A 71 2.43 -10.78 0.50
N ALA A 72 2.00 -11.23 1.68
CA ALA A 72 0.62 -11.62 1.90
C ALA A 72 -0.36 -10.45 1.73
N ILE A 73 0.00 -9.25 2.14
CA ILE A 73 -0.84 -8.08 1.93
C ILE A 73 -1.04 -7.82 0.44
N VAL A 74 0.04 -7.83 -0.34
CA VAL A 74 -0.05 -7.54 -1.79
C VAL A 74 -0.71 -8.67 -2.55
N PHE A 75 -0.24 -9.91 -2.39
CA PHE A 75 -0.63 -11.03 -3.25
C PHE A 75 -1.86 -11.79 -2.76
N GLU A 76 -2.32 -11.56 -1.55
CA GLU A 76 -3.56 -12.15 -1.03
C GLU A 76 -4.59 -11.11 -0.70
N GLN A 77 -4.27 -10.19 0.21
CA GLN A 77 -5.25 -9.24 0.73
C GLN A 77 -5.70 -8.22 -0.31
N PHE A 78 -4.76 -7.53 -0.97
CA PHE A 78 -5.08 -6.59 -2.04
C PHE A 78 -5.53 -7.32 -3.30
N ALA A 79 -4.87 -8.42 -3.65
CA ALA A 79 -5.19 -9.17 -4.86
C ALA A 79 -6.62 -9.70 -4.86
N ASN A 80 -7.17 -10.03 -3.70
CA ASN A 80 -8.53 -10.58 -3.56
C ASN A 80 -9.59 -9.52 -3.30
N SER A 81 -9.22 -8.24 -3.28
CA SER A 81 -10.15 -7.12 -3.12
C SER A 81 -10.21 -6.34 -4.44
N PRO A 82 -11.33 -6.37 -5.17
CA PRO A 82 -11.41 -5.73 -6.48
C PRO A 82 -10.99 -4.25 -6.48
N GLU A 83 -11.41 -3.48 -5.47
CA GLU A 83 -11.07 -2.07 -5.37
C GLU A 83 -9.58 -1.84 -5.16
N HIS A 84 -8.96 -2.59 -4.25
CA HIS A 84 -7.53 -2.48 -3.98
C HIS A 84 -6.70 -2.97 -5.16
N ARG A 85 -7.11 -4.08 -5.77
CA ARG A 85 -6.45 -4.64 -6.93
C ARG A 85 -6.44 -3.65 -8.09
N GLU A 86 -7.54 -2.95 -8.31
CA GLU A 86 -7.65 -1.93 -9.34
C GLU A 86 -6.66 -0.79 -9.10
N ILE A 87 -6.51 -0.33 -7.87
CA ILE A 87 -5.56 0.74 -7.53
C ILE A 87 -4.14 0.33 -7.90
N LEU A 88 -3.74 -0.89 -7.56
CA LEU A 88 -2.39 -1.38 -7.85
C LEU A 88 -2.14 -1.57 -9.33
N LEU A 89 -3.13 -1.97 -10.10
CA LEU A 89 -2.96 -2.38 -11.49
C LEU A 89 -3.22 -1.27 -12.52
N PHE A 90 -4.12 -0.33 -12.24
CA PHE A 90 -4.64 0.58 -13.26
C PHE A 90 -4.27 2.05 -13.08
N ASN A 91 -3.35 2.36 -12.19
CA ASN A 91 -2.77 3.69 -12.08
C ASN A 91 -1.38 3.70 -12.69
N ASP A 92 -1.01 4.80 -13.33
CA ASP A 92 0.33 4.96 -13.89
C ASP A 92 1.35 5.36 -12.82
N ASN A 93 0.88 6.09 -11.80
CA ASN A 93 1.70 6.58 -10.71
C ASN A 93 1.29 5.91 -9.41
N LEU A 94 2.26 5.41 -8.66
CA LEU A 94 2.02 4.81 -7.35
C LEU A 94 3.01 5.35 -6.33
N ALA A 95 2.46 5.69 -5.17
CA ALA A 95 3.25 5.98 -3.98
C ALA A 95 2.84 4.98 -2.91
N CYS A 96 3.77 4.57 -2.07
CA CYS A 96 3.47 3.59 -1.05
C CYS A 96 4.46 3.64 0.09
N ALA A 97 4.01 3.17 1.24
CA ALA A 97 4.84 3.00 2.41
C ALA A 97 4.26 1.91 3.30
N PHE A 98 5.07 1.43 4.20
CA PHE A 98 4.62 0.53 5.25
C PHE A 98 5.25 0.93 6.58
N TYR A 99 4.60 0.54 7.67
CA TYR A 99 5.11 0.72 9.03
C TYR A 99 4.75 -0.49 9.86
N THR A 100 5.68 -0.91 10.69
CA THR A 100 5.47 -2.05 11.58
C THR A 100 5.49 -1.59 13.03
N ASP A 101 4.48 -1.97 13.80
CA ASP A 101 4.50 -1.84 15.24
C ASP A 101 4.78 -3.22 15.86
N HIS A 102 4.50 -3.42 17.15
CA HIS A 102 4.75 -4.70 17.83
C HIS A 102 3.85 -5.83 17.33
N TYR A 103 2.72 -5.52 16.71
CA TYR A 103 1.68 -6.50 16.41
C TYR A 103 1.35 -6.62 14.94
N ASN A 104 1.45 -5.52 14.19
CA ASN A 104 0.90 -5.43 12.84
C ASN A 104 1.85 -4.77 11.87
N VAL A 105 1.64 -5.08 10.60
CA VAL A 105 2.19 -4.33 9.47
C VAL A 105 1.07 -3.51 8.86
N PHE A 106 1.30 -2.21 8.71
CA PHE A 106 0.36 -1.27 8.09
C PHE A 106 0.91 -0.85 6.73
N VAL A 107 0.05 -0.81 5.72
CA VAL A 107 0.43 -0.44 4.36
C VAL A 107 -0.53 0.62 3.84
N THR A 108 0.02 1.63 3.17
CA THR A 108 -0.76 2.62 2.43
C THR A 108 -0.18 2.71 1.02
N VAL A 109 -1.05 2.60 0.02
CA VAL A 109 -0.71 2.78 -1.39
C VAL A 109 -1.66 3.83 -1.96
N ARG A 110 -1.10 4.80 -2.68
CA ARG A 110 -1.90 5.81 -3.40
C ARG A 110 -1.57 5.73 -4.87
N GLY A 111 -2.62 5.88 -5.71
CA GLY A 111 -2.48 5.78 -7.16
C GLY A 111 -3.19 6.91 -7.88
N TRP A 112 -2.59 7.31 -9.03
CA TRP A 112 -3.20 8.32 -9.91
C TRP A 112 -2.69 8.23 -11.34
#